data_e49894f6374d9a4ce5c294ed07da33bc
#
_entry.id   e49894f6374d9a4ce5c294ed07da33bc
#
_cell.length_a   1.000
_cell.length_b   1.000
_cell.length_c   1.000
_cell.angle_alpha   90.00
_cell.angle_beta   90.00
_cell.angle_gamma   90.00
#
_symmetry.space_group_name_H-M   'P 1'
#
loop_
_entity.id
_entity.type
_entity.pdbx_description
1 polymer ?
#
loop_
_entity_poly.entity_id
_entity_poly.type
_entity_poly.pdbx_seq_one_letter_code
_entity_poly.pdbx_strand_id
1 'polypeptide(L)'
;MRVIFTCGGTAGHVNPALALAGLMRQRDPQTAVLFVGTPDGMERELVAKAGYDYAAVEVDSFRRSMRPEAMRHNLHAAGALARSGPAAKAILREFRPDLVVGTGGYASFPMVKAAARAHIPTAVHESNSVPGLTTRMLEEYADVIMVGFEDCRQHYRHPERIMVTGTPVRGDFFEKTPLEARQNLAFDDGRPVVVSFWGSLGASHMNEAMLDMFEKERENGFPFHHVHAVGKSGWETMETALRQRELALCPDLDVRQYIYNMATVMRAADLVICRAGASTISELTALGMPAIMVPSPYVTNNHQEKNARILE
;
A
#
# COMPACT_ATOMS: atom_id res chain seq x y z
N MET A 1 -16.82 12.36 -15.47
CA MET A 1 -16.10 11.18 -15.95
C MET A 1 -16.46 9.95 -15.09
N ARG A 2 -16.42 8.73 -15.65
CA ARG A 2 -16.70 7.48 -14.95
C ARG A 2 -15.42 6.62 -14.95
N VAL A 3 -14.85 6.31 -13.79
CA VAL A 3 -13.56 5.61 -13.70
C VAL A 3 -13.69 4.36 -12.83
N ILE A 4 -13.14 3.25 -13.32
CA ILE A 4 -12.93 2.05 -12.51
C ILE A 4 -11.47 2.02 -12.06
N PHE A 5 -11.25 1.93 -10.75
CA PHE A 5 -9.97 1.54 -10.17
C PHE A 5 -10.00 0.07 -9.80
N THR A 6 -8.98 -0.68 -10.20
CA THR A 6 -8.88 -2.11 -9.86
C THR A 6 -7.56 -2.41 -9.18
N CYS A 7 -7.65 -2.94 -7.97
CA CYS A 7 -6.50 -3.19 -7.10
C CYS A 7 -6.79 -4.35 -6.15
N GLY A 8 -5.78 -4.85 -5.47
CA GLY A 8 -5.99 -5.83 -4.42
C GLY A 8 -4.73 -6.44 -3.83
N GLY A 9 -4.91 -7.20 -2.77
CA GLY A 9 -3.89 -7.99 -2.10
C GLY A 9 -3.08 -7.25 -1.04
N THR A 10 -2.71 -5.99 -1.23
CA THR A 10 -1.93 -5.22 -0.26
C THR A 10 -2.32 -3.74 -0.26
N ALA A 11 -2.10 -3.06 0.87
CA ALA A 11 -2.31 -1.60 0.96
C ALA A 11 -1.45 -0.82 -0.05
N GLY A 12 -0.28 -1.35 -0.42
CA GLY A 12 0.59 -0.77 -1.45
C GLY A 12 -0.03 -0.68 -2.84
N HIS A 13 -1.01 -1.55 -3.16
CA HIS A 13 -1.78 -1.45 -4.40
C HIS A 13 -3.04 -0.57 -4.24
N VAL A 14 -3.63 -0.55 -3.04
CA VAL A 14 -4.88 0.17 -2.78
C VAL A 14 -4.65 1.67 -2.60
N ASN A 15 -3.62 2.05 -1.85
CA ASN A 15 -3.34 3.46 -1.53
C ASN A 15 -3.12 4.34 -2.77
N PRO A 16 -2.34 3.95 -3.80
CA PRO A 16 -2.22 4.73 -5.03
C PRO A 16 -3.56 4.93 -5.75
N ALA A 17 -4.41 3.90 -5.78
CA ALA A 17 -5.74 4.00 -6.37
C ALA A 17 -6.64 4.99 -5.59
N LEU A 18 -6.63 4.93 -4.26
CA LEU A 18 -7.37 5.87 -3.40
C LEU A 18 -6.87 7.31 -3.57
N ALA A 19 -5.54 7.50 -3.68
CA ALA A 19 -4.94 8.82 -3.91
C ALA A 19 -5.41 9.42 -5.24
N LEU A 20 -5.37 8.65 -6.32
CA LEU A 20 -5.84 9.08 -7.64
C LEU A 20 -7.34 9.37 -7.63
N ALA A 21 -8.14 8.48 -7.05
CA ALA A 21 -9.60 8.66 -6.96
C ALA A 21 -9.97 9.92 -6.17
N GLY A 22 -9.28 10.18 -5.05
CA GLY A 22 -9.45 11.39 -4.25
C GLY A 22 -9.14 12.66 -5.04
N LEU A 23 -7.99 12.68 -5.72
CA LEU A 23 -7.59 13.82 -6.55
C LEU A 23 -8.56 14.07 -7.72
N MET A 24 -9.07 13.01 -8.36
CA MET A 24 -10.04 13.14 -9.45
C MET A 24 -11.36 13.72 -8.95
N ARG A 25 -11.87 13.27 -7.80
CA ARG A 25 -13.08 13.86 -7.20
C ARG A 25 -12.87 15.29 -6.70
N GLN A 26 -11.68 15.62 -6.23
CA GLN A 26 -11.35 16.99 -5.85
C GLN A 26 -11.37 17.94 -7.05
N ARG A 27 -10.88 17.49 -8.21
CA ARG A 27 -10.88 18.28 -9.45
C ARG A 27 -12.24 18.35 -10.14
N ASP A 28 -13.00 17.27 -10.08
CA ASP A 28 -14.35 17.18 -10.63
C ASP A 28 -15.24 16.32 -9.72
N PRO A 29 -16.04 16.96 -8.83
CA PRO A 29 -16.94 16.26 -7.91
C PRO A 29 -17.98 15.37 -8.60
N GLN A 30 -18.24 15.55 -9.90
CA GLN A 30 -19.15 14.71 -10.68
C GLN A 30 -18.49 13.41 -11.19
N THR A 31 -17.19 13.23 -10.92
CA THR A 31 -16.51 11.99 -11.29
C THR A 31 -17.07 10.80 -10.51
N ALA A 32 -17.69 9.87 -11.22
CA ALA A 32 -18.16 8.61 -10.66
C ALA A 32 -17.00 7.62 -10.59
N VAL A 33 -16.75 7.09 -9.41
CA VAL A 33 -15.63 6.15 -9.14
C VAL A 33 -16.20 4.84 -8.62
N LEU A 34 -15.78 3.73 -9.22
CA LEU A 34 -16.03 2.37 -8.75
C LEU A 34 -14.70 1.65 -8.53
N PHE A 35 -14.53 1.05 -7.36
CA PHE A 35 -13.41 0.17 -7.10
C PHE A 35 -13.78 -1.29 -7.38
N VAL A 36 -12.83 -2.04 -7.94
CA VAL A 36 -12.99 -3.49 -8.20
C VAL A 36 -11.79 -4.23 -7.61
N GLY A 37 -12.08 -5.19 -6.76
CA GLY A 37 -11.07 -6.05 -6.09
C GLY A 37 -11.60 -7.46 -5.84
N THR A 38 -11.04 -8.14 -4.85
CA THR A 38 -11.49 -9.49 -4.47
C THR A 38 -12.61 -9.44 -3.43
N PRO A 39 -13.47 -10.48 -3.31
CA PRO A 39 -14.61 -10.46 -2.38
C PRO A 39 -14.21 -10.24 -0.91
N ASP A 40 -13.11 -10.86 -0.48
CA ASP A 40 -12.66 -10.90 0.92
C ASP A 40 -11.29 -10.22 1.11
N GLY A 41 -10.85 -9.41 0.13
CA GLY A 41 -9.59 -8.69 0.20
C GLY A 41 -9.63 -7.49 1.15
N MET A 42 -8.46 -7.12 1.69
CA MET A 42 -8.32 -5.93 2.55
C MET A 42 -8.73 -4.63 1.83
N GLU A 43 -8.66 -4.62 0.50
CA GLU A 43 -9.07 -3.50 -0.34
C GLU A 43 -10.54 -3.14 -0.12
N ARG A 44 -11.42 -4.11 0.13
CA ARG A 44 -12.83 -3.87 0.38
C ARG A 44 -13.07 -2.97 1.59
N GLU A 45 -12.36 -3.24 2.70
CA GLU A 45 -12.46 -2.44 3.92
C GLU A 45 -11.89 -1.03 3.73
N LEU A 46 -10.72 -0.92 3.09
CA LEU A 46 -10.05 0.36 2.84
C LEU A 46 -10.88 1.27 1.92
N VAL A 47 -11.45 0.70 0.86
CA VAL A 47 -12.30 1.42 -0.09
C VAL A 47 -13.60 1.88 0.58
N ALA A 48 -14.24 1.01 1.38
CA ALA A 48 -15.45 1.35 2.13
C ALA A 48 -15.21 2.49 3.12
N LYS A 49 -14.09 2.45 3.86
CA LYS A 49 -13.69 3.55 4.78
C LYS A 49 -13.44 4.86 4.05
N ALA A 50 -12.99 4.80 2.79
CA ALA A 50 -12.78 5.98 1.96
C ALA A 50 -14.06 6.48 1.27
N GLY A 51 -15.22 5.83 1.46
CA GLY A 51 -16.52 6.26 0.95
C GLY A 51 -16.70 6.07 -0.56
N TYR A 52 -16.10 5.00 -1.13
CA TYR A 52 -16.27 4.64 -2.53
C TYR A 52 -17.08 3.36 -2.69
N ASP A 53 -17.78 3.26 -3.84
CA ASP A 53 -18.48 2.04 -4.25
C ASP A 53 -17.49 0.94 -4.60
N TYR A 54 -17.89 -0.31 -4.34
CA TYR A 54 -17.06 -1.48 -4.53
C TYR A 54 -17.80 -2.61 -5.23
N ALA A 55 -17.15 -3.21 -6.23
CA ALA A 55 -17.57 -4.46 -6.86
C ALA A 55 -16.46 -5.52 -6.71
N ALA A 56 -16.81 -6.79 -6.78
CA ALA A 56 -15.87 -7.87 -6.61
C ALA A 56 -15.74 -8.76 -7.86
N VAL A 57 -14.51 -9.23 -8.10
CA VAL A 57 -14.21 -10.30 -9.06
C VAL A 57 -13.49 -11.43 -8.35
N GLU A 58 -13.95 -12.66 -8.57
CA GLU A 58 -13.27 -13.83 -8.02
C GLU A 58 -11.97 -14.07 -8.78
N VAL A 59 -10.87 -13.87 -8.11
CA VAL A 59 -9.52 -14.20 -8.57
C VAL A 59 -8.70 -14.69 -7.39
N ASP A 60 -7.73 -15.54 -7.66
CA ASP A 60 -6.84 -16.06 -6.65
C ASP A 60 -5.38 -15.99 -7.11
N SER A 61 -4.47 -16.01 -6.15
CA SER A 61 -3.03 -15.95 -6.38
C SER A 61 -2.49 -17.30 -6.85
N PHE A 62 -1.60 -17.32 -7.83
CA PHE A 62 -0.85 -18.52 -8.18
C PHE A 62 0.30 -18.75 -7.20
N ARG A 63 0.36 -19.95 -6.62
CA ARG A 63 1.44 -20.35 -5.72
C ARG A 63 2.64 -20.88 -6.50
N ARG A 64 3.83 -20.38 -6.20
CA ARG A 64 5.10 -20.79 -6.82
C ARG A 64 5.68 -22.05 -6.16
N SER A 65 4.90 -23.10 -6.03
CA SER A 65 5.32 -24.35 -5.43
C SER A 65 4.85 -25.53 -6.27
N MET A 66 5.65 -26.56 -6.40
CA MET A 66 5.30 -27.80 -7.09
C MET A 66 4.67 -28.84 -6.15
N ARG A 67 4.39 -28.50 -4.88
CA ARG A 67 3.72 -29.40 -3.95
C ARG A 67 2.30 -29.67 -4.41
N PRO A 68 1.74 -30.87 -4.18
CA PRO A 68 0.39 -31.25 -4.62
C PRO A 68 -0.71 -30.26 -4.19
N GLU A 69 -0.59 -29.73 -2.98
CA GLU A 69 -1.52 -28.71 -2.44
C GLU A 69 -1.47 -27.40 -3.24
N ALA A 70 -0.26 -26.96 -3.64
CA ALA A 70 -0.10 -25.77 -4.47
C ALA A 70 -0.63 -26.00 -5.89
N MET A 71 -0.48 -27.21 -6.44
CA MET A 71 -1.03 -27.57 -7.75
C MET A 71 -2.56 -27.56 -7.73
N ARG A 72 -3.20 -28.12 -6.68
CA ARG A 72 -4.65 -28.05 -6.51
C ARG A 72 -5.14 -26.61 -6.37
N HIS A 73 -4.45 -25.81 -5.58
CA HIS A 73 -4.74 -24.38 -5.44
C HIS A 73 -4.62 -23.66 -6.79
N ASN A 74 -3.56 -23.89 -7.55
CA ASN A 74 -3.34 -23.27 -8.87
C ASN A 74 -4.41 -23.68 -9.89
N LEU A 75 -4.92 -24.91 -9.82
CA LEU A 75 -6.04 -25.35 -10.67
C LEU A 75 -7.33 -24.58 -10.31
N HIS A 76 -7.59 -24.38 -9.02
CA HIS A 76 -8.70 -23.55 -8.55
C HIS A 76 -8.53 -22.08 -9.01
N ALA A 77 -7.34 -21.52 -8.84
CA ALA A 77 -6.99 -20.16 -9.29
C ALA A 77 -7.17 -19.99 -10.81
N ALA A 78 -6.80 -20.99 -11.61
CA ALA A 78 -7.04 -20.99 -13.05
C ALA A 78 -8.54 -20.98 -13.38
N GLY A 79 -9.35 -21.78 -12.67
CA GLY A 79 -10.81 -21.77 -12.79
C GLY A 79 -11.44 -20.43 -12.39
N ALA A 80 -10.99 -19.82 -11.29
CA ALA A 80 -11.42 -18.50 -10.86
C ALA A 80 -11.06 -17.45 -11.92
N LEU A 81 -9.84 -17.48 -12.45
CA LEU A 81 -9.40 -16.58 -13.53
C LEU A 81 -10.26 -16.74 -14.79
N ALA A 82 -10.67 -17.96 -15.16
CA ALA A 82 -11.56 -18.17 -16.29
C ALA A 82 -12.95 -17.55 -16.07
N ARG A 83 -13.50 -17.65 -14.85
CA ARG A 83 -14.79 -17.04 -14.48
C ARG A 83 -14.73 -15.52 -14.31
N SER A 84 -13.58 -14.96 -13.94
CA SER A 84 -13.41 -13.52 -13.73
C SER A 84 -13.62 -12.69 -15.01
N GLY A 85 -13.35 -13.25 -16.19
CA GLY A 85 -13.57 -12.58 -17.47
C GLY A 85 -15.02 -12.18 -17.74
N PRO A 86 -15.99 -13.09 -17.65
CA PRO A 86 -17.42 -12.77 -17.72
C PRO A 86 -17.90 -11.79 -16.66
N ALA A 87 -17.43 -11.94 -15.40
CA ALA A 87 -17.76 -11.03 -14.31
C ALA A 87 -17.23 -9.61 -14.58
N ALA A 88 -15.97 -9.47 -15.01
CA ALA A 88 -15.40 -8.19 -15.40
C ALA A 88 -16.19 -7.51 -16.52
N LYS A 89 -16.61 -8.29 -17.55
CA LYS A 89 -17.45 -7.75 -18.64
C LYS A 89 -18.83 -7.28 -18.14
N ALA A 90 -19.43 -7.96 -17.17
CA ALA A 90 -20.70 -7.55 -16.58
C ALA A 90 -20.55 -6.21 -15.86
N ILE A 91 -19.52 -6.05 -15.03
CA ILE A 91 -19.19 -4.80 -14.33
C ILE A 91 -18.98 -3.65 -15.34
N LEU A 92 -18.19 -3.86 -16.41
CA LEU A 92 -17.96 -2.87 -17.45
C LEU A 92 -19.26 -2.43 -18.16
N ARG A 93 -20.18 -3.37 -18.44
CA ARG A 93 -21.47 -3.06 -19.08
C ARG A 93 -22.39 -2.26 -18.17
N GLU A 94 -22.41 -2.58 -16.89
CA GLU A 94 -23.24 -1.91 -15.88
C GLU A 94 -22.71 -0.51 -15.56
N PHE A 95 -21.43 -0.42 -15.23
CA PHE A 95 -20.82 0.85 -14.84
C PHE A 95 -20.51 1.75 -16.02
N ARG A 96 -20.24 1.25 -17.23
CA ARG A 96 -19.87 2.00 -18.45
C ARG A 96 -18.75 3.01 -18.18
N PRO A 97 -17.55 2.56 -17.82
CA PRO A 97 -16.44 3.46 -17.52
C PRO A 97 -15.88 4.12 -18.78
N ASP A 98 -15.39 5.36 -18.62
CA ASP A 98 -14.60 6.09 -19.61
C ASP A 98 -13.11 5.67 -19.52
N LEU A 99 -12.66 5.15 -18.36
CA LEU A 99 -11.29 4.77 -18.07
C LEU A 99 -11.26 3.64 -17.05
N VAL A 100 -10.34 2.70 -17.23
CA VAL A 100 -10.02 1.66 -16.23
C VAL A 100 -8.55 1.77 -15.83
N VAL A 101 -8.30 1.91 -14.52
CA VAL A 101 -6.96 2.06 -13.94
C VAL A 101 -6.65 0.85 -13.04
N GLY A 102 -5.62 0.08 -13.38
CA GLY A 102 -5.10 -1.00 -12.56
C GLY A 102 -3.89 -0.54 -11.74
N THR A 103 -3.92 -0.69 -10.42
CA THR A 103 -2.79 -0.30 -9.55
C THR A 103 -2.07 -1.50 -8.91
N GLY A 104 -2.33 -2.69 -9.44
CA GLY A 104 -1.69 -3.92 -8.99
C GLY A 104 -2.62 -4.88 -8.27
N GLY A 105 -2.12 -6.08 -7.97
CA GLY A 105 -2.91 -7.16 -7.44
C GLY A 105 -3.62 -7.98 -8.52
N TYR A 106 -4.03 -9.20 -8.17
CA TYR A 106 -4.57 -10.16 -9.14
C TYR A 106 -5.90 -9.71 -9.76
N ALA A 107 -6.73 -8.94 -9.03
CA ALA A 107 -7.99 -8.40 -9.52
C ALA A 107 -7.82 -7.43 -10.69
N SER A 108 -6.66 -6.77 -10.81
CA SER A 108 -6.37 -5.84 -11.90
C SER A 108 -6.33 -6.54 -13.26
N PHE A 109 -5.86 -7.78 -13.32
CA PHE A 109 -5.67 -8.48 -14.59
C PHE A 109 -6.98 -8.68 -15.39
N PRO A 110 -8.05 -9.31 -14.85
CA PRO A 110 -9.26 -9.52 -15.62
C PRO A 110 -9.96 -8.21 -15.99
N MET A 111 -9.93 -7.20 -15.12
CA MET A 111 -10.60 -5.93 -15.36
C MET A 111 -9.93 -5.13 -16.48
N VAL A 112 -8.62 -4.89 -16.39
CA VAL A 112 -7.87 -4.15 -17.42
C VAL A 112 -7.91 -4.89 -18.76
N LYS A 113 -7.72 -6.21 -18.75
CA LYS A 113 -7.81 -7.04 -19.97
C LYS A 113 -9.21 -6.99 -20.61
N ALA A 114 -10.27 -7.02 -19.82
CA ALA A 114 -11.64 -6.92 -20.34
C ALA A 114 -11.93 -5.53 -20.91
N ALA A 115 -11.44 -4.46 -20.26
CA ALA A 115 -11.57 -3.09 -20.73
C ALA A 115 -10.84 -2.87 -22.06
N ALA A 116 -9.57 -3.30 -22.17
CA ALA A 116 -8.80 -3.22 -23.41
C ALA A 116 -9.49 -3.94 -24.57
N ARG A 117 -10.05 -5.14 -24.34
CA ARG A 117 -10.81 -5.87 -25.34
C ARG A 117 -12.13 -5.21 -25.72
N ALA A 118 -12.66 -4.36 -24.88
CA ALA A 118 -13.87 -3.57 -25.12
C ALA A 118 -13.54 -2.17 -25.68
N HIS A 119 -12.26 -1.89 -26.00
CA HIS A 119 -11.75 -0.60 -26.47
C HIS A 119 -12.05 0.56 -25.50
N ILE A 120 -12.09 0.26 -24.19
CA ILE A 120 -12.16 1.25 -23.13
C ILE A 120 -10.73 1.64 -22.77
N PRO A 121 -10.37 2.93 -22.70
CA PRO A 121 -9.06 3.39 -22.30
C PRO A 121 -8.57 2.75 -21.00
N THR A 122 -7.29 2.36 -20.97
CA THR A 122 -6.68 1.61 -19.87
C THR A 122 -5.37 2.24 -19.43
N ALA A 123 -5.17 2.32 -18.11
CA ALA A 123 -3.89 2.66 -17.53
C ALA A 123 -3.52 1.64 -16.44
N VAL A 124 -2.23 1.40 -16.28
CA VAL A 124 -1.70 0.55 -15.20
C VAL A 124 -0.66 1.34 -14.43
N HIS A 125 -0.67 1.24 -13.11
CA HIS A 125 0.35 1.83 -12.25
C HIS A 125 1.18 0.74 -11.56
N GLU A 126 2.50 0.87 -11.61
CA GLU A 126 3.46 0.04 -10.89
C GLU A 126 4.26 0.90 -9.91
N SER A 127 4.09 0.65 -8.64
CA SER A 127 4.75 1.41 -7.58
C SER A 127 6.21 1.00 -7.34
N ASN A 128 6.56 -0.28 -7.61
CA ASN A 128 7.90 -0.81 -7.33
C ASN A 128 8.87 -0.55 -8.48
N SER A 129 10.16 -0.52 -8.16
CA SER A 129 11.24 -0.44 -9.15
C SER A 129 11.35 -1.69 -10.03
N VAL A 130 10.88 -2.84 -9.52
CA VAL A 130 10.76 -4.09 -10.28
C VAL A 130 9.30 -4.48 -10.37
N PRO A 131 8.73 -4.53 -11.58
CA PRO A 131 7.30 -4.75 -11.75
C PRO A 131 6.85 -6.14 -11.27
N GLY A 132 5.66 -6.16 -10.67
CA GLY A 132 4.97 -7.37 -10.31
C GLY A 132 4.54 -8.17 -11.53
N LEU A 133 4.22 -9.45 -11.33
CA LEU A 133 3.79 -10.33 -12.43
C LEU A 133 2.54 -9.79 -13.14
N THR A 134 1.58 -9.29 -12.39
CA THR A 134 0.31 -8.78 -12.93
C THR A 134 0.54 -7.57 -13.84
N THR A 135 1.32 -6.58 -13.40
CA THR A 135 1.61 -5.38 -14.19
C THR A 135 2.42 -5.70 -15.44
N ARG A 136 3.36 -6.65 -15.37
CA ARG A 136 4.07 -7.18 -16.55
C ARG A 136 3.14 -7.87 -17.55
N MET A 137 2.18 -8.68 -17.07
CA MET A 137 1.20 -9.33 -17.95
C MET A 137 0.21 -8.35 -18.56
N LEU A 138 -0.03 -7.21 -17.91
CA LEU A 138 -0.92 -6.17 -18.39
C LEU A 138 -0.28 -5.23 -19.40
N GLU A 139 1.03 -5.29 -19.58
CA GLU A 139 1.76 -4.50 -20.58
C GLU A 139 1.14 -4.60 -21.99
N GLU A 140 0.71 -5.79 -22.40
CA GLU A 140 0.10 -6.04 -23.71
C GLU A 140 -1.30 -5.42 -23.87
N TYR A 141 -1.95 -5.05 -22.75
CA TYR A 141 -3.33 -4.58 -22.73
C TYR A 141 -3.46 -3.11 -22.36
N ALA A 142 -2.47 -2.55 -21.66
CA ALA A 142 -2.53 -1.17 -21.18
C ALA A 142 -2.15 -0.19 -22.29
N ASP A 143 -2.92 0.89 -22.42
CA ASP A 143 -2.56 2.01 -23.30
C ASP A 143 -1.41 2.84 -22.71
N VAL A 144 -1.41 2.99 -21.36
CA VAL A 144 -0.38 3.70 -20.61
C VAL A 144 0.05 2.89 -19.39
N ILE A 145 1.36 2.86 -19.14
CA ILE A 145 1.97 2.25 -17.95
C ILE A 145 2.66 3.35 -17.15
N MET A 146 2.04 3.73 -16.04
CA MET A 146 2.59 4.68 -15.08
C MET A 146 3.52 3.94 -14.13
N VAL A 147 4.72 4.44 -13.92
CA VAL A 147 5.71 3.81 -13.04
C VAL A 147 6.19 4.75 -11.95
N GLY A 148 6.41 4.19 -10.75
CA GLY A 148 6.93 4.94 -9.60
C GLY A 148 8.39 5.34 -9.73
N PHE A 149 9.19 4.55 -10.49
CA PHE A 149 10.63 4.72 -10.63
C PHE A 149 11.03 4.57 -12.09
N GLU A 150 11.98 5.42 -12.57
CA GLU A 150 12.52 5.34 -13.95
C GLU A 150 13.13 3.95 -14.23
N ASP A 151 13.81 3.36 -13.26
CA ASP A 151 14.43 2.03 -13.38
C ASP A 151 13.43 0.92 -13.71
N CYS A 152 12.16 1.13 -13.49
CA CYS A 152 11.11 0.19 -13.84
C CYS A 152 11.00 -0.01 -15.37
N ARG A 153 11.32 1.01 -16.15
CA ARG A 153 11.24 1.04 -17.64
C ARG A 153 11.95 -0.13 -18.30
N GLN A 154 13.16 -0.48 -17.83
CA GLN A 154 13.97 -1.56 -18.40
C GLN A 154 13.34 -2.96 -18.32
N HIS A 155 12.30 -3.11 -17.54
CA HIS A 155 11.62 -4.40 -17.33
C HIS A 155 10.43 -4.63 -18.27
N TYR A 156 10.08 -3.65 -19.08
CA TYR A 156 8.97 -3.70 -20.02
C TYR A 156 9.45 -3.79 -21.48
N ARG A 157 8.63 -4.38 -22.35
CA ARG A 157 8.90 -4.55 -23.78
C ARG A 157 8.46 -3.35 -24.61
N HIS A 158 7.51 -2.55 -24.06
CA HIS A 158 6.89 -1.39 -24.69
C HIS A 158 7.24 -0.10 -23.94
N PRO A 159 8.53 0.34 -23.97
CA PRO A 159 8.96 1.52 -23.23
C PRO A 159 8.29 2.81 -23.68
N GLU A 160 7.73 2.84 -24.91
CA GLU A 160 6.97 3.97 -25.46
C GLU A 160 5.63 4.22 -24.73
N ARG A 161 5.09 3.22 -24.04
CA ARG A 161 3.85 3.34 -23.25
C ARG A 161 4.12 3.76 -21.81
N ILE A 162 5.39 3.85 -21.41
CA ILE A 162 5.77 4.11 -20.01
C ILE A 162 5.86 5.60 -19.75
N MET A 163 5.15 6.01 -18.70
CA MET A 163 5.20 7.35 -18.13
C MET A 163 5.70 7.27 -16.69
N VAL A 164 6.79 7.94 -16.37
CA VAL A 164 7.30 8.06 -15.01
C VAL A 164 6.49 9.12 -14.29
N THR A 165 5.67 8.70 -13.33
CA THR A 165 4.73 9.57 -12.60
C THR A 165 5.04 9.70 -11.12
N GLY A 166 5.98 8.88 -10.63
CA GLY A 166 6.05 8.61 -9.19
C GLY A 166 4.86 7.75 -8.73
N THR A 167 4.79 7.45 -7.44
CA THR A 167 3.62 6.77 -6.86
C THR A 167 2.71 7.82 -6.22
N PRO A 168 1.42 7.85 -6.53
CA PRO A 168 0.48 8.80 -5.95
C PRO A 168 0.42 8.70 -4.43
N VAL A 169 0.51 9.85 -3.76
CA VAL A 169 0.36 10.00 -2.31
C VAL A 169 -0.99 10.66 -2.02
N ARG A 170 -1.68 10.20 -0.97
CA ARG A 170 -2.98 10.74 -0.59
C ARG A 170 -2.87 12.19 -0.12
N GLY A 171 -3.89 13.00 -0.42
CA GLY A 171 -3.92 14.42 -0.08
C GLY A 171 -3.87 14.73 1.41
N ASP A 172 -4.40 13.82 2.26
CA ASP A 172 -4.42 13.97 3.71
C ASP A 172 -3.03 14.11 4.36
N PHE A 173 -1.97 13.64 3.67
CA PHE A 173 -0.57 13.87 4.11
C PHE A 173 -0.15 15.35 4.06
N PHE A 174 -0.86 16.19 3.34
CA PHE A 174 -0.53 17.62 3.14
C PHE A 174 -1.52 18.57 3.82
N GLU A 175 -2.56 18.06 4.47
CA GLU A 175 -3.61 18.88 5.09
C GLU A 175 -3.16 19.57 6.37
N LYS A 176 -2.19 19.00 7.09
CA LYS A 176 -1.69 19.53 8.37
C LYS A 176 -0.26 20.02 8.29
N THR A 177 0.05 21.05 9.03
CA THR A 177 1.43 21.42 9.34
C THR A 177 2.02 20.45 10.36
N PRO A 178 3.37 20.35 10.49
CA PRO A 178 4.00 19.53 11.53
C PRO A 178 3.54 19.89 12.93
N LEU A 179 3.36 21.20 13.21
CA LEU A 179 2.91 21.68 14.52
C LEU A 179 1.49 21.22 14.84
N GLU A 180 0.54 21.37 13.91
CA GLU A 180 -0.82 20.91 14.08
C GLU A 180 -0.89 19.39 14.27
N ALA A 181 -0.05 18.64 13.54
CA ALA A 181 0.05 17.19 13.67
C ALA A 181 0.55 16.77 15.06
N ARG A 182 1.58 17.46 15.61
CA ARG A 182 2.08 17.23 16.97
C ARG A 182 1.05 17.58 18.04
N GLN A 183 0.37 18.70 17.91
CA GLN A 183 -0.73 19.10 18.81
C GLN A 183 -1.86 18.04 18.81
N ASN A 184 -2.21 17.50 17.66
CA ASN A 184 -3.21 16.42 17.55
C ASN A 184 -2.80 15.12 18.28
N LEU A 185 -1.50 14.91 18.48
CA LEU A 185 -0.94 13.74 19.18
C LEU A 185 -0.57 14.05 20.64
N ALA A 186 -0.73 15.29 21.08
CA ALA A 186 -0.24 15.78 22.38
C ALA A 186 1.29 15.63 22.54
N PHE A 187 2.07 15.84 21.48
CA PHE A 187 3.53 15.79 21.41
C PHE A 187 4.11 17.17 21.07
N ASP A 188 3.65 18.21 21.74
CA ASP A 188 3.98 19.61 21.46
C ASP A 188 4.94 20.25 22.51
N ASP A 189 5.64 19.41 23.27
CA ASP A 189 6.62 19.82 24.29
C ASP A 189 8.02 20.14 23.74
N GLY A 190 8.20 20.07 22.42
CA GLY A 190 9.45 20.40 21.73
C GLY A 190 10.44 19.24 21.59
N ARG A 191 10.15 18.05 22.13
CA ARG A 191 10.97 16.85 21.90
C ARG A 191 10.75 16.30 20.48
N PRO A 192 11.76 15.63 19.90
CA PRO A 192 11.60 14.93 18.64
C PRO A 192 10.52 13.85 18.69
N VAL A 193 9.95 13.51 17.55
CA VAL A 193 8.98 12.41 17.39
C VAL A 193 9.56 11.37 16.44
N VAL A 194 9.70 10.14 16.95
CA VAL A 194 10.10 8.97 16.16
C VAL A 194 8.87 8.12 15.84
N VAL A 195 8.77 7.65 14.60
CA VAL A 195 7.68 6.77 14.17
C VAL A 195 8.26 5.49 13.60
N SER A 196 7.77 4.34 14.06
CA SER A 196 8.24 3.05 13.55
C SER A 196 7.09 2.13 13.15
N PHE A 197 7.22 1.43 12.01
CA PHE A 197 6.23 0.47 11.55
C PHE A 197 6.77 -0.50 10.50
N TRP A 198 6.17 -1.70 10.43
CA TRP A 198 6.63 -2.80 9.59
C TRP A 198 5.62 -3.22 8.52
N GLY A 199 4.63 -2.38 8.23
CA GLY A 199 3.49 -2.65 7.36
C GLY A 199 2.30 -3.29 8.09
N SER A 200 1.20 -3.53 7.37
CA SER A 200 -0.08 -3.95 7.94
C SER A 200 -0.06 -5.31 8.64
N LEU A 201 0.82 -6.22 8.21
CA LEU A 201 0.97 -7.55 8.82
C LEU A 201 1.92 -7.52 10.02
N GLY A 202 2.84 -6.57 10.07
CA GLY A 202 3.90 -6.53 11.08
C GLY A 202 5.11 -7.39 10.71
N ALA A 203 6.08 -7.46 11.62
CA ALA A 203 7.28 -8.30 11.50
C ALA A 203 7.78 -8.70 12.90
N SER A 204 7.59 -9.96 13.30
CA SER A 204 7.83 -10.43 14.67
C SER A 204 9.23 -10.10 15.19
N HIS A 205 10.29 -10.46 14.44
CA HIS A 205 11.68 -10.15 14.87
C HIS A 205 11.94 -8.63 15.01
N MET A 206 11.29 -7.82 14.18
CA MET A 206 11.45 -6.38 14.29
C MET A 206 10.70 -5.84 15.51
N ASN A 207 9.53 -6.40 15.81
CA ASN A 207 8.78 -6.04 17.02
C ASN A 207 9.56 -6.44 18.30
N GLU A 208 10.25 -7.58 18.31
CA GLU A 208 11.14 -7.97 19.41
C GLU A 208 12.28 -6.96 19.59
N ALA A 209 12.95 -6.57 18.50
CA ALA A 209 14.01 -5.56 18.55
C ALA A 209 13.48 -4.18 19.04
N MET A 210 12.24 -3.85 18.72
CA MET A 210 11.61 -2.63 19.21
C MET A 210 11.34 -2.66 20.71
N LEU A 211 11.02 -3.82 21.30
CA LEU A 211 10.87 -3.92 22.75
C LEU A 211 12.19 -3.59 23.48
N ASP A 212 13.31 -4.10 22.98
CA ASP A 212 14.63 -3.79 23.55
C ASP A 212 14.99 -2.30 23.36
N MET A 213 14.58 -1.70 22.25
CA MET A 213 14.75 -0.28 22.01
C MET A 213 13.92 0.56 23.00
N PHE A 214 12.64 0.22 23.22
CA PHE A 214 11.76 0.91 24.18
C PHE A 214 12.28 0.85 25.63
N GLU A 215 12.90 -0.26 26.05
CA GLU A 215 13.56 -0.34 27.35
C GLU A 215 14.72 0.66 27.47
N LYS A 216 15.56 0.76 26.44
CA LYS A 216 16.65 1.74 26.39
C LYS A 216 16.14 3.17 26.35
N GLU A 217 15.07 3.45 25.64
CA GLU A 217 14.41 4.76 25.63
C GLU A 217 13.94 5.14 27.02
N ARG A 218 13.30 4.21 27.75
CA ARG A 218 12.89 4.41 29.15
C ARG A 218 14.07 4.64 30.09
N GLU A 219 15.14 3.84 29.98
CA GLU A 219 16.35 3.99 30.78
C GLU A 219 17.00 5.38 30.57
N ASN A 220 16.85 5.97 29.39
CA ASN A 220 17.32 7.31 29.05
C ASN A 220 16.26 8.41 29.25
N GLY A 221 15.15 8.12 29.91
CA GLY A 221 14.11 9.09 30.25
C GLY A 221 13.30 9.58 29.05
N PHE A 222 13.14 8.77 28.00
CA PHE A 222 12.42 9.09 26.77
C PHE A 222 12.86 10.43 26.16
N PRO A 223 14.02 10.49 25.51
CA PRO A 223 14.53 11.74 24.91
C PRO A 223 13.70 12.22 23.72
N PHE A 224 12.75 11.41 23.25
CA PHE A 224 11.80 11.69 22.18
C PHE A 224 10.48 10.94 22.43
N HIS A 225 9.42 11.37 21.77
CA HIS A 225 8.17 10.61 21.70
C HIS A 225 8.29 9.51 20.65
N HIS A 226 7.78 8.31 20.94
CA HIS A 226 7.83 7.21 20.00
C HIS A 226 6.43 6.67 19.69
N VAL A 227 6.02 6.67 18.43
CA VAL A 227 4.79 6.03 17.93
C VAL A 227 5.16 4.77 17.17
N HIS A 228 4.67 3.62 17.60
CA HIS A 228 4.97 2.34 16.97
C HIS A 228 3.73 1.59 16.49
N ALA A 229 3.74 1.06 15.25
CA ALA A 229 2.73 0.14 14.76
C ALA A 229 3.25 -1.28 14.64
N VAL A 230 2.69 -2.17 15.45
CA VAL A 230 3.07 -3.59 15.56
C VAL A 230 2.67 -4.41 14.34
N GLY A 231 1.49 -4.12 13.77
CA GLY A 231 0.82 -4.94 12.77
C GLY A 231 -0.11 -6.00 13.37
N LYS A 232 -0.99 -6.55 12.53
CA LYS A 232 -2.07 -7.46 13.00
C LYS A 232 -1.56 -8.72 13.69
N SER A 233 -0.52 -9.34 13.17
CA SER A 233 -0.06 -10.67 13.64
C SER A 233 0.79 -10.66 14.91
N GLY A 234 1.24 -9.49 15.37
CA GLY A 234 2.13 -9.39 16.52
C GLY A 234 1.48 -8.74 17.76
N TRP A 235 0.24 -8.28 17.67
CA TRP A 235 -0.37 -7.42 18.68
C TRP A 235 -0.47 -8.06 20.06
N GLU A 236 -1.07 -9.24 20.19
CA GLU A 236 -1.26 -9.91 21.48
C GLU A 236 0.07 -10.20 22.21
N THR A 237 1.08 -10.61 21.44
CA THR A 237 2.42 -10.83 21.99
C THR A 237 3.06 -9.53 22.45
N MET A 238 2.97 -8.47 21.65
CA MET A 238 3.49 -7.14 21.99
C MET A 238 2.80 -6.57 23.22
N GLU A 239 1.48 -6.60 23.28
CA GLU A 239 0.70 -6.07 24.40
C GLU A 239 1.10 -6.77 25.71
N THR A 240 1.26 -8.09 25.68
CA THR A 240 1.70 -8.86 26.84
C THR A 240 3.13 -8.47 27.25
N ALA A 241 4.04 -8.34 26.32
CA ALA A 241 5.44 -7.96 26.58
C ALA A 241 5.54 -6.53 27.15
N LEU A 242 4.77 -5.58 26.60
CA LEU A 242 4.74 -4.20 27.11
C LEU A 242 4.28 -4.13 28.58
N ARG A 243 3.28 -4.94 28.95
CA ARG A 243 2.82 -5.01 30.34
C ARG A 243 3.87 -5.64 31.25
N GLN A 244 4.50 -6.74 30.83
CA GLN A 244 5.55 -7.43 31.61
C GLN A 244 6.80 -6.58 31.84
N ARG A 245 7.15 -5.72 30.86
CA ARG A 245 8.30 -4.82 30.90
C ARG A 245 7.96 -3.43 31.48
N GLU A 246 6.73 -3.22 31.98
CA GLU A 246 6.22 -1.94 32.54
C GLU A 246 6.31 -0.77 31.54
N LEU A 247 6.18 -1.06 30.23
CA LEU A 247 6.22 -0.06 29.15
C LEU A 247 4.83 0.44 28.72
N ALA A 248 3.77 -0.30 29.10
CA ALA A 248 2.40 -0.03 28.63
C ALA A 248 1.80 1.31 29.10
N LEU A 249 2.35 1.90 30.17
CA LEU A 249 1.87 3.14 30.76
C LEU A 249 2.83 4.33 30.55
N CYS A 250 3.84 4.19 29.70
CA CYS A 250 4.76 5.26 29.41
C CYS A 250 4.10 6.31 28.50
N PRO A 251 3.94 7.57 28.92
CA PRO A 251 3.21 8.59 28.15
C PRO A 251 3.93 9.00 26.86
N ASP A 252 5.23 8.75 26.80
CA ASP A 252 6.08 9.07 25.64
C ASP A 252 6.16 7.96 24.60
N LEU A 253 5.56 6.77 24.91
CA LEU A 253 5.54 5.60 24.07
C LEU A 253 4.10 5.24 23.68
N ASP A 254 3.73 5.47 22.44
CA ASP A 254 2.41 5.16 21.87
C ASP A 254 2.50 3.95 20.95
N VAL A 255 2.22 2.76 21.50
CA VAL A 255 2.25 1.50 20.74
C VAL A 255 0.84 1.10 20.33
N ARG A 256 0.65 0.93 19.03
CA ARG A 256 -0.66 0.62 18.42
C ARG A 256 -0.58 -0.66 17.59
N GLN A 257 -1.70 -1.37 17.50
CA GLN A 257 -1.81 -2.47 16.55
C GLN A 257 -1.69 -1.97 15.10
N TYR A 258 -2.36 -0.84 14.80
CA TYR A 258 -2.37 -0.22 13.49
C TYR A 258 -2.54 1.30 13.60
N ILE A 259 -1.83 2.06 12.78
CA ILE A 259 -1.95 3.53 12.72
C ILE A 259 -2.95 3.90 11.62
N TYR A 260 -4.19 4.19 11.99
CA TYR A 260 -5.23 4.60 11.04
C TYR A 260 -5.05 6.04 10.54
N ASN A 261 -4.49 6.91 11.36
CA ASN A 261 -4.19 8.32 11.05
C ASN A 261 -2.73 8.51 10.63
N MET A 262 -2.19 7.62 9.78
CA MET A 262 -0.78 7.59 9.37
C MET A 262 -0.30 8.95 8.83
N ALA A 263 -1.14 9.67 8.06
CA ALA A 263 -0.83 10.99 7.54
C ALA A 263 -0.48 11.99 8.66
N THR A 264 -1.29 12.04 9.74
CA THR A 264 -1.01 12.89 10.89
C THR A 264 0.25 12.46 11.64
N VAL A 265 0.42 11.14 11.85
CA VAL A 265 1.57 10.60 12.59
C VAL A 265 2.88 10.85 11.84
N MET A 266 2.93 10.58 10.54
CA MET A 266 4.13 10.84 9.72
C MET A 266 4.40 12.34 9.60
N ARG A 267 3.36 13.20 9.58
CA ARG A 267 3.55 14.66 9.52
C ARG A 267 4.11 15.24 10.82
N ALA A 268 3.87 14.59 11.96
CA ALA A 268 4.42 14.96 13.26
C ALA A 268 5.88 14.50 13.46
N ALA A 269 6.33 13.50 12.70
CA ALA A 269 7.61 12.85 12.87
C ALA A 269 8.82 13.73 12.50
N ASP A 270 9.95 13.45 13.15
CA ASP A 270 11.29 13.92 12.76
C ASP A 270 12.12 12.79 12.14
N LEU A 271 11.79 11.53 12.48
CA LEU A 271 12.42 10.34 11.96
C LEU A 271 11.41 9.21 11.81
N VAL A 272 11.47 8.51 10.70
CA VAL A 272 10.66 7.30 10.47
C VAL A 272 11.55 6.07 10.33
N ILE A 273 11.22 4.99 11.05
CA ILE A 273 11.90 3.69 10.94
C ILE A 273 10.89 2.71 10.33
N CYS A 274 11.13 2.23 9.11
CA CYS A 274 10.10 1.48 8.40
C CYS A 274 10.65 0.46 7.40
N ARG A 275 9.75 -0.35 6.83
CA ARG A 275 10.03 -1.17 5.66
C ARG A 275 10.11 -0.31 4.40
N ALA A 276 10.92 -0.74 3.42
CA ALA A 276 11.10 -0.06 2.13
C ALA A 276 10.01 -0.43 1.10
N GLY A 277 8.74 -0.32 1.50
CA GLY A 277 7.61 -0.43 0.58
C GLY A 277 7.52 0.79 -0.33
N ALA A 278 7.23 0.62 -1.62
CA ALA A 278 7.22 1.71 -2.58
C ALA A 278 6.26 2.85 -2.20
N SER A 279 5.05 2.55 -1.71
CA SER A 279 4.11 3.58 -1.23
C SER A 279 4.67 4.36 -0.05
N THR A 280 5.29 3.67 0.92
CA THR A 280 5.92 4.31 2.09
C THR A 280 7.07 5.22 1.65
N ILE A 281 7.92 4.76 0.73
CA ILE A 281 9.00 5.58 0.16
C ILE A 281 8.43 6.85 -0.48
N SER A 282 7.35 6.73 -1.25
CA SER A 282 6.72 7.88 -1.89
C SER A 282 6.11 8.86 -0.87
N GLU A 283 5.52 8.35 0.21
CA GLU A 283 5.02 9.17 1.32
C GLU A 283 6.16 9.92 2.03
N LEU A 284 7.26 9.21 2.33
CA LEU A 284 8.46 9.80 2.95
C LEU A 284 9.10 10.89 2.07
N THR A 285 9.31 10.60 0.79
CA THR A 285 9.92 11.55 -0.15
C THR A 285 9.05 12.77 -0.39
N ALA A 286 7.72 12.59 -0.48
CA ALA A 286 6.77 13.68 -0.63
C ALA A 286 6.72 14.61 0.60
N LEU A 287 6.99 14.08 1.79
CA LEU A 287 7.09 14.84 3.04
C LEU A 287 8.49 15.43 3.30
N GLY A 288 9.51 15.01 2.54
CA GLY A 288 10.91 15.31 2.87
C GLY A 288 11.36 14.69 4.19
N MET A 289 10.81 13.53 4.55
CA MET A 289 10.95 12.90 5.86
C MET A 289 12.22 12.05 5.94
N PRO A 290 13.14 12.31 6.91
CA PRO A 290 14.26 11.42 7.19
C PRO A 290 13.80 10.03 7.60
N ALA A 291 14.44 8.99 7.07
CA ALA A 291 14.03 7.63 7.37
C ALA A 291 15.19 6.63 7.48
N ILE A 292 15.03 5.66 8.39
CA ILE A 292 15.84 4.46 8.46
C ILE A 292 15.01 3.33 7.81
N MET A 293 15.45 2.89 6.63
CA MET A 293 14.75 1.82 5.91
C MET A 293 15.35 0.46 6.24
N VAL A 294 14.47 -0.46 6.64
CA VAL A 294 14.82 -1.86 6.94
C VAL A 294 14.07 -2.76 5.95
N PRO A 295 14.64 -3.06 4.78
CA PRO A 295 14.00 -3.88 3.77
C PRO A 295 13.62 -5.26 4.28
N SER A 296 12.45 -5.77 3.88
CA SER A 296 12.05 -7.13 4.22
C SER A 296 12.74 -8.14 3.31
N PRO A 297 13.40 -9.18 3.85
CA PRO A 297 14.02 -10.22 3.04
C PRO A 297 13.03 -11.23 2.46
N TYR A 298 11.77 -11.19 2.91
CA TYR A 298 10.74 -12.16 2.53
C TYR A 298 9.83 -11.72 1.38
N VAL A 299 10.13 -10.59 0.74
CA VAL A 299 9.34 -10.07 -0.37
C VAL A 299 9.78 -10.62 -1.71
N THR A 300 8.84 -10.76 -2.63
CA THR A 300 9.10 -11.27 -3.99
C THR A 300 10.17 -10.42 -4.70
N ASN A 301 11.14 -11.08 -5.33
CA ASN A 301 12.22 -10.47 -6.11
C ASN A 301 13.09 -9.47 -5.33
N ASN A 302 13.08 -9.52 -4.00
CA ASN A 302 13.81 -8.59 -3.12
C ASN A 302 13.52 -7.11 -3.46
N HIS A 303 12.27 -6.81 -3.83
CA HIS A 303 11.91 -5.48 -4.35
C HIS A 303 12.09 -4.37 -3.31
N GLN A 304 11.98 -4.66 -1.99
CA GLN A 304 12.17 -3.61 -0.98
C GLN A 304 13.62 -3.13 -0.88
N GLU A 305 14.59 -4.02 -0.97
CA GLU A 305 16.00 -3.61 -1.02
C GLU A 305 16.26 -2.75 -2.26
N LYS A 306 15.76 -3.18 -3.42
CA LYS A 306 15.90 -2.43 -4.68
C LYS A 306 15.24 -1.06 -4.61
N ASN A 307 14.04 -0.97 -4.02
CA ASN A 307 13.36 0.30 -3.81
C ASN A 307 14.17 1.25 -2.89
N ALA A 308 14.76 0.72 -1.80
CA ALA A 308 15.57 1.51 -0.88
C ALA A 308 16.84 2.06 -1.55
N ARG A 309 17.55 1.23 -2.32
CA ARG A 309 18.80 1.62 -2.99
C ARG A 309 18.65 2.72 -4.05
N ILE A 310 17.43 2.97 -4.55
CA ILE A 310 17.20 4.11 -5.47
C ILE A 310 17.30 5.46 -4.76
N LEU A 311 17.18 5.47 -3.43
CA LEU A 311 17.29 6.70 -2.63
C LEU A 311 18.70 6.93 -2.06
N GLU A 312 19.62 5.99 -2.24
CA GLU A 312 21.05 6.15 -1.92
C GLU A 312 21.75 7.04 -2.96
#